data_5c4b70fc26be44186bebf6e5ddc7cd05
#
_entry.id   5c4b70fc26be44186bebf6e5ddc7cd05
#
_cell.length_a   1.000
_cell.length_b   1.000
_cell.length_c   1.000
_cell.angle_alpha   90.00
_cell.angle_beta   90.00
_cell.angle_gamma   90.00
#
_symmetry.space_group_name_H-M   'P 1'
#
loop_
_entity.id
_entity.type
_entity.pdbx_description
1 polymer ?
#
loop_
_entity_poly.entity_id
_entity_poly.type
_entity_poly.pdbx_seq_one_letter_code
_entity_poly.pdbx_strand_id
1 'polypeptide(L)'
;MEEEVENMSNATISSCDFHEWVEYLSNKYYILPISIFETNIEKKIVETKVRKRNPFHNAPWEQEYYELDGVCVTFTVPFDGDPNLFDLQPNSVILMRFATQYFIEPYGENCGSFTLDFKYTNQELQNEGASMKDYVQKKFEHEFENYKSMIDSVNNDVATYNNQLADYATQLLNNRKKKADSFSAISNALQIPLKVSDNAPNTTPIQLKRIARKPLTKPETKAQPSEPYIKDSDYENINNIIFMCGTSMEKTARTYYNNQEEELRDILLAALNTHYESATGETFRQIGKTDIQIEFENKAAFI
;
A
#
# COMPACT_ATOMS: atom_id res chain seq x y z
N MET A 1 9.60 1.42 -7.71
CA MET A 1 9.83 1.04 -9.12
C MET A 1 11.31 0.85 -9.44
N GLU A 2 12.19 1.83 -9.19
CA GLU A 2 13.64 1.70 -9.47
C GLU A 2 14.26 0.49 -8.79
N GLU A 3 14.11 0.37 -7.49
CA GLU A 3 14.66 -0.73 -6.71
C GLU A 3 14.16 -2.11 -7.20
N GLU A 4 12.90 -2.21 -7.55
CA GLU A 4 12.30 -3.45 -8.07
C GLU A 4 12.92 -3.85 -9.40
N VAL A 5 13.10 -2.91 -10.32
CA VAL A 5 13.73 -3.15 -11.62
C VAL A 5 15.23 -3.42 -11.48
N GLU A 6 15.93 -2.73 -10.58
CA GLU A 6 17.35 -2.99 -10.32
C GLU A 6 17.62 -4.37 -9.74
N ASN A 7 16.72 -4.85 -8.87
CA ASN A 7 16.82 -6.18 -8.25
C ASN A 7 16.43 -7.33 -9.20
N MET A 8 15.94 -7.05 -10.40
CA MET A 8 15.66 -8.10 -11.40
C MET A 8 16.94 -8.84 -11.80
N SER A 9 16.87 -10.17 -11.85
CA SER A 9 18.00 -10.99 -12.31
C SER A 9 18.31 -10.75 -13.78
N ASN A 10 19.57 -10.98 -14.17
CA ASN A 10 19.96 -10.87 -15.57
C ASN A 10 19.18 -11.83 -16.48
N ALA A 11 18.83 -13.02 -15.98
CA ALA A 11 18.03 -13.99 -16.71
C ALA A 11 16.60 -13.48 -16.91
N THR A 12 15.99 -12.91 -15.86
CA THR A 12 14.64 -12.36 -15.91
C THR A 12 14.55 -11.22 -16.91
N ILE A 13 15.46 -10.23 -16.85
CA ILE A 13 15.41 -9.05 -17.73
C ILE A 13 15.70 -9.42 -19.21
N SER A 14 16.46 -10.48 -19.46
CA SER A 14 16.75 -10.94 -20.83
C SER A 14 15.59 -11.71 -21.46
N SER A 15 14.72 -12.32 -20.66
CA SER A 15 13.59 -13.13 -21.13
C SER A 15 12.22 -12.46 -20.94
N CYS A 16 12.16 -11.29 -20.30
CA CYS A 16 10.89 -10.62 -20.01
C CYS A 16 10.28 -9.97 -21.25
N ASP A 17 8.97 -9.97 -21.33
CA ASP A 17 8.21 -9.13 -22.26
C ASP A 17 8.14 -7.71 -21.67
N PHE A 18 8.81 -6.77 -22.34
CA PHE A 18 8.87 -5.38 -21.88
C PHE A 18 7.50 -4.71 -21.86
N HIS A 19 6.63 -5.03 -22.79
CA HIS A 19 5.29 -4.43 -22.84
C HIS A 19 4.48 -4.84 -21.61
N GLU A 20 4.47 -6.13 -21.28
CA GLU A 20 3.77 -6.66 -20.12
C GLU A 20 4.35 -6.09 -18.80
N TRP A 21 5.69 -5.96 -18.71
CA TRP A 21 6.34 -5.37 -17.55
C TRP A 21 6.08 -3.88 -17.39
N VAL A 22 6.05 -3.13 -18.48
CA VAL A 22 5.69 -1.70 -18.45
C VAL A 22 4.25 -1.53 -17.96
N GLU A 23 3.32 -2.34 -18.48
CA GLU A 23 1.93 -2.31 -18.06
C GLU A 23 1.80 -2.66 -16.56
N TYR A 24 2.46 -3.73 -16.11
CA TYR A 24 2.47 -4.13 -14.71
C TYR A 24 3.01 -3.03 -13.80
N LEU A 25 4.19 -2.49 -14.10
CA LEU A 25 4.81 -1.45 -13.29
C LEU A 25 3.95 -0.18 -13.28
N SER A 26 3.39 0.20 -14.42
CA SER A 26 2.49 1.35 -14.52
C SER A 26 1.25 1.17 -13.66
N ASN A 27 0.62 0.00 -13.70
CA ASN A 27 -0.56 -0.30 -12.90
C ASN A 27 -0.24 -0.40 -11.41
N LYS A 28 0.90 -1.01 -11.05
CA LYS A 28 1.32 -1.18 -9.65
C LYS A 28 1.61 0.14 -8.95
N TYR A 29 2.20 1.09 -9.68
CA TYR A 29 2.58 2.41 -9.15
C TYR A 29 1.59 3.52 -9.50
N TYR A 30 0.45 3.15 -10.09
CA TYR A 30 -0.63 4.08 -10.38
C TYR A 30 -1.23 4.63 -9.08
N ILE A 31 -1.35 5.93 -9.00
CA ILE A 31 -1.97 6.61 -7.86
C ILE A 31 -3.41 6.95 -8.24
N LEU A 32 -4.35 6.53 -7.41
CA LEU A 32 -5.77 6.84 -7.60
C LEU A 32 -6.03 8.30 -7.21
N PRO A 33 -6.54 9.14 -8.12
CA PRO A 33 -6.89 10.51 -7.79
C PRO A 33 -8.06 10.57 -6.81
N ILE A 34 -8.16 11.64 -6.04
CA ILE A 34 -9.27 11.86 -5.11
C ILE A 34 -10.53 12.23 -5.90
N SER A 35 -11.62 11.55 -5.61
CA SER A 35 -12.96 11.85 -6.12
C SER A 35 -13.90 12.16 -4.98
N ILE A 36 -14.56 13.32 -5.00
CA ILE A 36 -15.51 13.75 -3.97
C ILE A 36 -16.95 13.48 -4.43
N PHE A 37 -17.78 12.95 -3.52
CA PHE A 37 -19.20 12.70 -3.75
C PHE A 37 -20.06 13.83 -3.16
N GLU A 38 -20.16 14.95 -3.88
CA GLU A 38 -20.84 16.17 -3.42
C GLU A 38 -22.33 15.96 -3.10
N THR A 39 -22.98 15.02 -3.78
CA THR A 39 -24.41 14.71 -3.57
C THR A 39 -24.69 13.99 -2.25
N ASN A 40 -23.66 13.42 -1.65
CA ASN A 40 -23.75 12.56 -0.47
C ASN A 40 -23.19 13.23 0.80
N ILE A 41 -23.06 14.56 0.78
CA ILE A 41 -22.57 15.31 1.94
C ILE A 41 -23.61 15.28 3.05
N GLU A 42 -23.23 14.73 4.20
CA GLU A 42 -24.05 14.67 5.39
C GLU A 42 -23.80 15.89 6.29
N LYS A 43 -24.86 16.31 7.01
CA LYS A 43 -24.81 17.44 7.94
C LYS A 43 -25.23 16.99 9.32
N LYS A 44 -24.43 17.34 10.32
CA LYS A 44 -24.73 17.08 11.74
C LYS A 44 -24.59 18.37 12.52
N ILE A 45 -25.50 18.62 13.45
CA ILE A 45 -25.46 19.78 14.33
C ILE A 45 -25.42 19.26 15.78
N VAL A 46 -24.47 19.76 16.55
CA VAL A 46 -24.28 19.39 17.96
C VAL A 46 -24.08 20.65 18.78
N GLU A 47 -24.77 20.74 19.93
CA GLU A 47 -24.52 21.79 20.91
C GLU A 47 -23.11 21.64 21.49
N THR A 48 -22.38 22.74 21.57
CA THR A 48 -21.01 22.75 22.06
C THR A 48 -20.65 24.09 22.67
N LYS A 49 -19.56 24.12 23.43
CA LYS A 49 -18.96 25.38 23.85
C LYS A 49 -17.96 25.88 22.83
N VAL A 50 -18.10 27.11 22.43
CA VAL A 50 -17.24 27.79 21.44
C VAL A 50 -16.25 28.68 22.16
N ARG A 51 -14.97 28.38 21.96
CA ARG A 51 -13.88 29.17 22.55
C ARG A 51 -13.62 30.40 21.67
N LYS A 52 -13.76 31.59 22.27
CA LYS A 52 -13.48 32.87 21.60
C LYS A 52 -12.35 33.58 22.33
N ARG A 53 -11.49 34.26 21.56
CA ARG A 53 -10.43 35.09 22.13
C ARG A 53 -11.03 36.34 22.76
N ASN A 54 -10.56 36.67 23.96
CA ASN A 54 -10.95 37.90 24.63
C ASN A 54 -10.33 39.09 23.92
N PRO A 55 -11.10 39.97 23.26
CA PRO A 55 -10.56 41.13 22.57
C PRO A 55 -9.99 42.18 23.52
N PHE A 56 -10.34 42.11 24.80
CA PHE A 56 -9.90 43.07 25.85
C PHE A 56 -8.79 42.48 26.72
N HIS A 57 -8.18 41.35 26.33
CA HIS A 57 -7.06 40.77 27.06
C HIS A 57 -5.83 41.69 26.98
N ASN A 58 -5.64 42.55 27.97
CA ASN A 58 -4.55 43.51 28.04
C ASN A 58 -3.58 43.27 29.22
N ALA A 59 -3.89 42.30 30.09
CA ALA A 59 -3.08 42.00 31.26
C ALA A 59 -2.86 40.51 31.45
N PRO A 60 -1.69 40.06 31.98
CA PRO A 60 -1.34 38.66 32.11
C PRO A 60 -2.28 37.82 33.03
N TRP A 61 -3.06 38.52 33.89
CA TRP A 61 -4.04 37.87 34.79
C TRP A 61 -5.45 37.78 34.19
N GLU A 62 -5.71 38.35 33.02
CA GLU A 62 -7.00 38.23 32.34
C GLU A 62 -7.05 36.93 31.54
N GLN A 63 -8.22 36.34 31.45
CA GLN A 63 -8.40 35.16 30.63
C GLN A 63 -8.27 35.52 29.16
N GLU A 64 -7.34 34.88 28.47
CA GLU A 64 -7.11 35.11 27.05
C GLU A 64 -8.29 34.60 26.21
N TYR A 65 -9.01 33.60 26.70
CA TYR A 65 -10.15 33.00 26.03
C TYR A 65 -11.31 32.80 27.00
N TYR A 66 -12.51 32.88 26.46
CA TYR A 66 -13.74 32.53 27.17
C TYR A 66 -14.58 31.57 26.34
N GLU A 67 -15.39 30.77 27.02
CA GLU A 67 -16.26 29.76 26.41
C GLU A 67 -17.69 30.29 26.42
N LEU A 68 -18.33 30.24 25.24
CA LEU A 68 -19.72 30.61 25.03
C LEU A 68 -20.51 29.41 24.54
N ASP A 69 -21.77 29.35 24.92
CA ASP A 69 -22.68 28.34 24.39
C ASP A 69 -22.92 28.59 22.91
N GLY A 70 -22.91 27.50 22.14
CA GLY A 70 -23.04 27.57 20.71
C GLY A 70 -23.28 26.20 20.11
N VAL A 71 -23.12 26.12 18.79
CA VAL A 71 -23.28 24.89 18.04
C VAL A 71 -22.07 24.63 17.13
N CYS A 72 -21.79 23.37 16.93
CA CYS A 72 -20.90 22.89 15.89
C CYS A 72 -21.73 22.29 14.77
N VAL A 73 -21.54 22.81 13.56
CA VAL A 73 -22.12 22.24 12.34
C VAL A 73 -21.00 21.48 11.64
N THR A 74 -21.11 20.16 11.63
CA THR A 74 -20.16 19.25 10.97
C THR A 74 -20.72 18.84 9.61
N PHE A 75 -19.94 19.03 8.56
CA PHE A 75 -20.22 18.50 7.23
C PHE A 75 -19.29 17.31 7.00
N THR A 76 -19.86 16.15 6.75
CA THR A 76 -19.11 14.93 6.40
C THR A 76 -19.14 14.78 4.89
N VAL A 77 -17.96 14.86 4.28
CA VAL A 77 -17.77 14.80 2.83
C VAL A 77 -17.19 13.44 2.48
N PRO A 78 -17.95 12.59 1.78
CA PRO A 78 -17.43 11.30 1.33
C PRO A 78 -16.53 11.48 0.11
N PHE A 79 -15.47 10.64 0.05
CA PHE A 79 -14.52 10.62 -1.06
C PHE A 79 -14.05 9.19 -1.36
N ASP A 80 -13.45 9.01 -2.54
CA ASP A 80 -12.71 7.83 -2.95
C ASP A 80 -11.33 8.25 -3.50
N GLY A 81 -10.40 7.31 -3.60
CA GLY A 81 -9.04 7.57 -4.05
C GLY A 81 -8.00 7.35 -2.95
N ASP A 82 -6.74 7.71 -3.24
CA ASP A 82 -5.64 7.52 -2.28
C ASP A 82 -5.70 8.57 -1.16
N PRO A 83 -5.94 8.14 0.11
CA PRO A 83 -6.04 9.06 1.24
C PRO A 83 -4.75 9.82 1.54
N ASN A 84 -3.58 9.27 1.18
CA ASN A 84 -2.30 9.93 1.42
C ASN A 84 -2.15 11.23 0.62
N LEU A 85 -2.96 11.42 -0.42
CA LEU A 85 -2.93 12.65 -1.22
C LEU A 85 -3.38 13.89 -0.44
N PHE A 86 -4.13 13.74 0.64
CA PHE A 86 -4.50 14.85 1.52
C PHE A 86 -3.32 15.41 2.32
N ASP A 87 -2.26 14.64 2.52
CA ASP A 87 -1.04 15.07 3.21
C ASP A 87 -0.04 15.76 2.26
N LEU A 88 -0.28 15.70 0.95
CA LEU A 88 0.61 16.27 -0.06
C LEU A 88 0.28 17.74 -0.32
N GLN A 89 1.33 18.51 -0.58
CA GLN A 89 1.19 19.86 -1.10
C GLN A 89 1.33 19.81 -2.62
N PRO A 90 0.40 20.44 -3.38
CA PRO A 90 0.53 20.50 -4.83
C PRO A 90 1.76 21.30 -5.24
N ASN A 91 2.34 21.00 -6.39
CA ASN A 91 3.48 21.72 -6.96
C ASN A 91 3.13 23.17 -7.32
N SER A 92 1.87 23.45 -7.60
CA SER A 92 1.36 24.82 -7.69
C SER A 92 1.39 25.45 -6.30
N VAL A 93 1.94 26.67 -6.20
CA VAL A 93 2.07 27.40 -4.93
C VAL A 93 0.69 27.73 -4.37
N ILE A 94 0.15 26.85 -3.54
CA ILE A 94 -1.07 27.06 -2.78
C ILE A 94 -0.66 27.23 -1.31
N LEU A 95 -0.99 28.38 -0.74
CA LEU A 95 -0.68 28.70 0.67
C LEU A 95 -1.61 27.99 1.67
N MET A 96 -2.55 27.19 1.20
CA MET A 96 -3.52 26.49 2.02
C MET A 96 -3.08 25.03 2.27
N ARG A 97 -3.45 24.54 3.43
CA ARG A 97 -3.27 23.12 3.82
C ARG A 97 -4.63 22.53 4.13
N PHE A 98 -4.79 21.25 3.85
CA PHE A 98 -5.94 20.50 4.35
C PHE A 98 -5.90 20.50 5.89
N ALA A 99 -6.92 21.07 6.49
CA ALA A 99 -7.10 21.09 7.94
C ALA A 99 -8.28 20.20 8.32
N THR A 100 -8.24 18.94 7.94
CA THR A 100 -9.26 17.96 8.29
C THR A 100 -9.15 17.63 9.78
N GLN A 101 -10.26 17.77 10.52
CA GLN A 101 -10.27 17.46 11.95
C GLN A 101 -10.56 15.98 12.20
N TYR A 102 -11.26 15.34 11.30
CA TYR A 102 -11.59 13.93 11.37
C TYR A 102 -11.57 13.32 9.96
N PHE A 103 -10.91 12.18 9.84
CA PHE A 103 -10.65 11.53 8.57
C PHE A 103 -10.89 10.01 8.70
N ILE A 104 -11.66 9.45 7.77
CA ILE A 104 -11.87 8.00 7.65
C ILE A 104 -11.34 7.61 6.26
N GLU A 105 -10.40 6.69 6.24
CA GLU A 105 -9.85 6.16 4.99
C GLU A 105 -10.86 5.28 4.25
N PRO A 106 -10.84 5.26 2.90
CA PRO A 106 -11.60 4.30 2.12
C PRO A 106 -11.19 2.87 2.50
N TYR A 107 -12.16 1.96 2.62
CA TYR A 107 -11.89 0.56 2.91
C TYR A 107 -12.79 -0.36 2.09
N GLY A 108 -12.18 -1.20 1.23
CA GLY A 108 -12.90 -2.08 0.31
C GLY A 108 -13.79 -1.29 -0.64
N GLU A 109 -15.08 -1.58 -0.64
CA GLU A 109 -16.09 -0.84 -1.43
C GLU A 109 -16.62 0.40 -0.71
N ASN A 110 -16.20 0.65 0.54
CA ASN A 110 -16.68 1.78 1.33
C ASN A 110 -15.82 3.02 1.07
N CYS A 111 -16.48 4.11 0.72
CA CYS A 111 -15.83 5.41 0.58
C CYS A 111 -15.26 5.88 1.90
N GLY A 112 -14.15 6.59 1.83
CA GLY A 112 -13.63 7.38 2.93
C GLY A 112 -14.50 8.62 3.18
N SER A 113 -14.21 9.34 4.25
CA SER A 113 -14.84 10.62 4.50
C SER A 113 -13.94 11.55 5.30
N PHE A 114 -14.08 12.85 5.06
CA PHE A 114 -13.48 13.87 5.91
C PHE A 114 -14.55 14.85 6.41
N THR A 115 -14.26 15.51 7.53
CA THR A 115 -15.20 16.44 8.14
C THR A 115 -14.71 17.87 8.07
N LEU A 116 -15.67 18.78 7.89
CA LEU A 116 -15.47 20.23 8.03
C LEU A 116 -16.36 20.72 9.14
N ASP A 117 -15.74 21.24 10.22
CA ASP A 117 -16.42 21.69 11.40
C ASP A 117 -16.48 23.22 11.47
N PHE A 118 -17.69 23.73 11.60
CA PHE A 118 -17.96 25.15 11.76
C PHE A 118 -18.61 25.41 13.13
N LYS A 119 -17.92 26.18 13.96
CA LYS A 119 -18.41 26.50 15.32
C LYS A 119 -18.95 27.92 15.35
N TYR A 120 -20.20 28.04 15.79
CA TYR A 120 -20.92 29.29 15.91
C TYR A 120 -21.43 29.47 17.32
N THR A 121 -21.30 30.67 17.89
CA THR A 121 -21.98 31.02 19.13
C THR A 121 -23.48 31.24 18.89
N ASN A 122 -24.31 31.03 19.90
CA ASN A 122 -25.74 31.30 19.81
C ASN A 122 -26.03 32.75 19.43
N GLN A 123 -25.19 33.69 19.90
CA GLN A 123 -25.34 35.11 19.59
C GLN A 123 -25.04 35.41 18.12
N GLU A 124 -24.00 34.78 17.54
CA GLU A 124 -23.71 34.92 16.09
C GLU A 124 -24.90 34.45 15.26
N LEU A 125 -25.47 33.29 15.58
CA LEU A 125 -26.61 32.76 14.86
C LEU A 125 -27.89 33.59 15.03
N GLN A 126 -28.12 34.11 16.23
CA GLN A 126 -29.26 35.01 16.50
C GLN A 126 -29.17 36.33 15.72
N ASN A 127 -27.96 36.88 15.58
CA ASN A 127 -27.74 38.10 14.83
C ASN A 127 -28.08 37.93 13.34
N GLU A 128 -27.83 36.74 12.77
CA GLU A 128 -28.19 36.44 11.38
C GLU A 128 -29.69 36.17 11.19
N GLY A 129 -30.41 35.81 12.24
CA GLY A 129 -31.86 35.65 12.25
C GLY A 129 -32.35 34.77 11.12
N ALA A 130 -33.20 35.27 10.25
CA ALA A 130 -33.77 34.54 9.13
C ALA A 130 -32.72 34.10 8.08
N SER A 131 -31.57 34.78 8.01
CA SER A 131 -30.47 34.47 7.07
C SER A 131 -29.47 33.44 7.59
N MET A 132 -29.68 32.90 8.81
CA MET A 132 -28.75 31.96 9.48
C MET A 132 -28.39 30.76 8.58
N LYS A 133 -29.39 30.19 7.91
CA LYS A 133 -29.18 29.05 6.99
C LYS A 133 -28.22 29.41 5.86
N ASP A 134 -28.46 30.55 5.22
CA ASP A 134 -27.65 31.01 4.09
C ASP A 134 -26.24 31.40 4.55
N TYR A 135 -26.10 31.95 5.75
CA TYR A 135 -24.82 32.27 6.34
C TYR A 135 -23.95 31.03 6.58
N VAL A 136 -24.50 30.00 7.21
CA VAL A 136 -23.81 28.73 7.44
C VAL A 136 -23.46 28.04 6.12
N GLN A 137 -24.43 28.03 5.18
CA GLN A 137 -24.23 27.41 3.88
C GLN A 137 -23.13 28.11 3.07
N LYS A 138 -23.12 29.43 2.99
CA LYS A 138 -22.08 30.20 2.30
C LYS A 138 -20.69 29.99 2.88
N LYS A 139 -20.59 29.90 4.21
CA LYS A 139 -19.30 29.59 4.84
C LYS A 139 -18.79 28.20 4.46
N PHE A 140 -19.67 27.21 4.49
CA PHE A 140 -19.34 25.87 4.03
C PHE A 140 -18.91 25.87 2.57
N GLU A 141 -19.70 26.48 1.67
CA GLU A 141 -19.41 26.53 0.23
C GLU A 141 -18.05 27.19 -0.04
N HIS A 142 -17.73 28.27 0.66
CA HIS A 142 -16.44 28.95 0.51
C HIS A 142 -15.26 28.06 0.93
N GLU A 143 -15.33 27.41 2.09
CA GLU A 143 -14.27 26.51 2.54
C GLU A 143 -14.19 25.27 1.68
N PHE A 144 -15.34 24.71 1.30
CA PHE A 144 -15.41 23.51 0.48
C PHE A 144 -14.83 23.75 -0.92
N GLU A 145 -15.07 24.92 -1.52
CA GLU A 145 -14.49 25.30 -2.81
C GLU A 145 -12.95 25.42 -2.73
N ASN A 146 -12.43 25.90 -1.59
CA ASN A 146 -11.00 25.91 -1.34
C ASN A 146 -10.43 24.47 -1.31
N TYR A 147 -11.12 23.54 -0.63
CA TYR A 147 -10.73 22.12 -0.62
C TYR A 147 -10.77 21.51 -2.01
N LYS A 148 -11.82 21.76 -2.79
CA LYS A 148 -11.93 21.29 -4.17
C LYS A 148 -10.76 21.78 -5.02
N SER A 149 -10.46 23.07 -4.96
CA SER A 149 -9.34 23.66 -5.69
C SER A 149 -7.98 23.03 -5.33
N MET A 150 -7.78 22.71 -4.05
CA MET A 150 -6.57 21.99 -3.63
C MET A 150 -6.54 20.56 -4.16
N ILE A 151 -7.65 19.84 -4.04
CA ILE A 151 -7.79 18.46 -4.56
C ILE A 151 -7.56 18.43 -6.07
N ASP A 152 -8.15 19.37 -6.81
CA ASP A 152 -7.95 19.47 -8.26
C ASP A 152 -6.48 19.70 -8.61
N SER A 153 -5.79 20.54 -7.83
CA SER A 153 -4.36 20.81 -8.03
C SER A 153 -3.51 19.56 -7.76
N VAL A 154 -3.79 18.82 -6.69
CA VAL A 154 -3.13 17.56 -6.37
C VAL A 154 -3.44 16.50 -7.45
N ASN A 155 -4.69 16.39 -7.87
CA ASN A 155 -5.10 15.45 -8.92
C ASN A 155 -4.43 15.75 -10.26
N ASN A 156 -4.18 17.02 -10.60
CA ASN A 156 -3.42 17.38 -11.80
C ASN A 156 -1.96 16.92 -11.72
N ASP A 157 -1.33 17.04 -10.54
CA ASP A 157 0.01 16.51 -10.31
C ASP A 157 0.02 14.98 -10.40
N VAL A 158 -0.98 14.31 -9.81
CA VAL A 158 -1.18 12.85 -9.92
C VAL A 158 -1.37 12.42 -11.37
N ALA A 159 -2.19 13.13 -12.14
CA ALA A 159 -2.39 12.84 -13.56
C ALA A 159 -1.09 12.97 -14.35
N THR A 160 -0.30 14.01 -14.06
CA THR A 160 1.03 14.19 -14.68
C THR A 160 1.97 13.04 -14.34
N TYR A 161 2.02 12.64 -13.07
CA TYR A 161 2.80 11.50 -12.62
C TYR A 161 2.35 10.20 -13.29
N ASN A 162 1.06 9.89 -13.27
CA ASN A 162 0.51 8.67 -13.86
C ASN A 162 0.78 8.58 -15.37
N ASN A 163 0.71 9.69 -16.09
CA ASN A 163 1.00 9.75 -17.53
C ASN A 163 2.47 9.47 -17.85
N GLN A 164 3.38 9.70 -16.91
CA GLN A 164 4.82 9.48 -17.10
C GLN A 164 5.25 8.06 -16.71
N LEU A 165 4.41 7.28 -16.03
CA LEU A 165 4.79 5.97 -15.50
C LEU A 165 5.27 5.00 -16.57
N ALA A 166 4.58 4.90 -17.70
CA ALA A 166 4.91 3.98 -18.76
C ALA A 166 6.27 4.30 -19.40
N ASP A 167 6.54 5.58 -19.66
CA ASP A 167 7.82 6.03 -20.21
C ASP A 167 8.95 5.80 -19.21
N TYR A 168 8.70 6.09 -17.94
CA TYR A 168 9.68 5.90 -16.89
C TYR A 168 10.01 4.41 -16.68
N ALA A 169 9.00 3.54 -16.63
CA ALA A 169 9.17 2.09 -16.55
C ALA A 169 9.98 1.57 -17.74
N THR A 170 9.66 2.06 -18.95
CA THR A 170 10.39 1.70 -20.18
C THR A 170 11.87 2.10 -20.09
N GLN A 171 12.17 3.29 -19.58
CA GLN A 171 13.55 3.75 -19.40
C GLN A 171 14.31 2.88 -18.40
N LEU A 172 13.70 2.56 -17.26
CA LEU A 172 14.31 1.72 -16.22
C LEU A 172 14.63 0.32 -16.74
N LEU A 173 13.67 -0.33 -17.39
CA LEU A 173 13.85 -1.66 -17.97
C LEU A 173 14.94 -1.66 -19.04
N ASN A 174 14.98 -0.68 -19.94
CA ASN A 174 16.01 -0.54 -20.95
C ASN A 174 17.40 -0.35 -20.32
N ASN A 175 17.51 0.47 -19.28
CA ASN A 175 18.78 0.69 -18.59
C ASN A 175 19.25 -0.60 -17.89
N ARG A 176 18.34 -1.32 -17.25
CA ARG A 176 18.63 -2.60 -16.61
C ARG A 176 19.05 -3.68 -17.61
N LYS A 177 18.39 -3.71 -18.79
CA LYS A 177 18.77 -4.61 -19.88
C LYS A 177 20.17 -4.31 -20.40
N LYS A 178 20.50 -3.04 -20.65
CA LYS A 178 21.85 -2.64 -21.07
C LYS A 178 22.93 -3.09 -20.07
N LYS A 179 22.65 -2.96 -18.74
CA LYS A 179 23.56 -3.46 -17.69
C LYS A 179 23.73 -4.98 -17.80
N ALA A 180 22.63 -5.74 -18.01
CA ALA A 180 22.68 -7.20 -18.15
C ALA A 180 23.45 -7.64 -19.41
N ASP A 181 23.19 -6.98 -20.54
CA ASP A 181 23.88 -7.27 -21.80
C ASP A 181 25.39 -6.98 -21.70
N SER A 182 25.76 -5.87 -21.08
CA SER A 182 27.17 -5.55 -20.82
C SER A 182 27.85 -6.59 -19.93
N PHE A 183 27.18 -7.04 -18.89
CA PHE A 183 27.68 -8.11 -18.02
C PHE A 183 27.87 -9.43 -18.78
N SER A 184 26.89 -9.79 -19.62
CA SER A 184 26.98 -10.98 -20.46
C SER A 184 28.12 -10.90 -21.47
N ALA A 185 28.31 -9.72 -22.10
CA ALA A 185 29.40 -9.49 -23.04
C ALA A 185 30.77 -9.63 -22.36
N ILE A 186 30.95 -9.07 -21.16
CA ILE A 186 32.19 -9.19 -20.37
C ILE A 186 32.41 -10.64 -19.97
N SER A 187 31.38 -11.33 -19.49
CA SER A 187 31.47 -12.74 -19.11
C SER A 187 31.89 -13.63 -20.26
N ASN A 188 31.33 -13.39 -21.44
CA ASN A 188 31.70 -14.11 -22.67
C ASN A 188 33.12 -13.76 -23.16
N ALA A 189 33.52 -12.50 -23.03
CA ALA A 189 34.87 -12.06 -23.48
C ALA A 189 35.97 -12.59 -22.56
N LEU A 190 35.68 -12.71 -21.27
CA LEU A 190 36.68 -13.16 -20.31
C LEU A 190 37.00 -14.66 -20.42
N GLN A 191 36.18 -15.46 -21.14
CA GLN A 191 36.38 -16.90 -21.36
C GLN A 191 37.40 -17.52 -20.38
N ILE A 192 37.13 -17.41 -19.09
CA ILE A 192 37.99 -18.05 -18.08
C ILE A 192 37.71 -19.54 -18.23
N PRO A 193 38.61 -20.31 -18.84
CA PRO A 193 38.47 -21.74 -18.80
C PRO A 193 38.49 -22.10 -17.33
N LEU A 194 37.40 -22.65 -16.81
CA LEU A 194 37.42 -23.32 -15.53
C LEU A 194 38.54 -24.36 -15.64
N LYS A 195 39.71 -24.06 -15.02
CA LYS A 195 40.78 -25.05 -14.88
C LYS A 195 40.20 -26.17 -14.04
N VAL A 196 39.66 -27.18 -14.73
CA VAL A 196 39.33 -28.43 -14.06
C VAL A 196 40.63 -28.96 -13.52
N SER A 197 40.80 -28.99 -12.22
CA SER A 197 41.93 -29.61 -11.59
C SER A 197 41.93 -31.09 -12.00
N ASP A 198 43.03 -31.55 -12.62
CA ASP A 198 43.17 -32.94 -13.08
C ASP A 198 42.97 -33.99 -11.95
N ASN A 199 42.89 -33.53 -10.72
CA ASN A 199 42.64 -34.36 -9.51
C ASN A 199 41.26 -34.09 -8.88
N ALA A 200 40.31 -33.44 -9.55
CA ALA A 200 38.96 -33.31 -9.02
C ALA A 200 38.30 -34.72 -9.02
N PRO A 201 37.79 -35.20 -7.87
CA PRO A 201 37.05 -36.44 -7.87
C PRO A 201 35.88 -36.32 -8.82
N ASN A 202 35.61 -37.39 -9.61
CA ASN A 202 34.47 -37.45 -10.49
C ASN A 202 33.18 -37.39 -9.65
N THR A 203 32.79 -36.18 -9.30
CA THR A 203 31.48 -35.92 -8.74
C THR A 203 30.53 -36.03 -9.91
N THR A 204 29.76 -37.10 -9.98
CA THR A 204 28.59 -37.20 -10.84
C THR A 204 27.75 -35.96 -10.53
N PRO A 205 27.54 -35.05 -11.48
CA PRO A 205 26.67 -33.91 -11.22
C PRO A 205 25.29 -34.49 -10.92
N ILE A 206 24.92 -34.46 -9.65
CA ILE A 206 23.54 -34.66 -9.27
C ILE A 206 22.82 -33.54 -9.96
N GLN A 207 22.16 -33.81 -11.07
CA GLN A 207 21.20 -32.90 -11.66
C GLN A 207 20.05 -32.85 -10.65
N LEU A 208 20.22 -31.97 -9.65
CA LEU A 208 19.09 -31.45 -8.96
C LEU A 208 18.24 -30.81 -10.06
N LYS A 209 17.19 -31.51 -10.48
CA LYS A 209 16.07 -30.86 -11.12
C LYS A 209 15.62 -29.85 -10.10
N ARG A 210 16.18 -28.64 -10.16
CA ARG A 210 15.49 -27.48 -9.65
C ARG A 210 14.14 -27.57 -10.35
N ILE A 211 13.09 -27.86 -9.59
CA ILE A 211 11.76 -27.53 -10.01
C ILE A 211 11.90 -26.08 -10.38
N ALA A 212 11.86 -25.82 -11.69
CA ALA A 212 12.05 -24.47 -12.20
C ALA A 212 11.08 -23.63 -11.37
N ARG A 213 11.60 -22.69 -10.58
CA ARG A 213 10.77 -21.59 -10.09
C ARG A 213 9.99 -21.21 -11.33
N LYS A 214 8.64 -21.33 -11.27
CA LYS A 214 7.84 -20.80 -12.36
C LYS A 214 8.47 -19.44 -12.62
N PRO A 215 9.06 -19.16 -13.79
CA PRO A 215 9.52 -17.83 -14.06
C PRO A 215 8.38 -16.95 -13.65
N LEU A 216 8.64 -15.80 -13.08
CA LEU A 216 7.63 -14.76 -12.89
C LEU A 216 7.07 -14.46 -14.29
N THR A 217 6.29 -15.43 -14.77
CA THR A 217 5.68 -15.45 -16.06
C THR A 217 4.50 -14.58 -15.89
N LYS A 218 4.60 -13.43 -16.47
CA LYS A 218 3.54 -12.45 -16.65
C LYS A 218 3.09 -11.82 -15.33
N PRO A 219 3.21 -10.51 -15.22
CA PRO A 219 2.41 -9.79 -14.26
C PRO A 219 0.95 -10.15 -14.58
N GLU A 220 0.30 -10.89 -13.71
CA GLU A 220 -1.10 -11.18 -13.89
C GLU A 220 -1.87 -9.90 -13.64
N THR A 221 -2.35 -9.40 -14.77
CA THR A 221 -3.48 -8.50 -14.97
C THR A 221 -3.91 -7.63 -13.81
N LYS A 222 -3.84 -6.31 -14.07
CA LYS A 222 -4.48 -5.19 -13.42
C LYS A 222 -4.28 -5.20 -11.90
N ALA A 223 -3.50 -4.24 -11.44
CA ALA A 223 -3.52 -3.84 -10.05
C ALA A 223 -4.98 -3.48 -9.67
N GLN A 224 -5.70 -4.46 -9.18
CA GLN A 224 -6.82 -4.19 -8.32
C GLN A 224 -6.25 -3.72 -6.99
N PRO A 225 -6.92 -2.81 -6.28
CA PRO A 225 -6.53 -2.46 -4.92
C PRO A 225 -6.29 -3.76 -4.18
N SER A 226 -5.12 -3.89 -3.57
CA SER A 226 -4.57 -5.13 -3.05
C SER A 226 -5.57 -5.83 -2.14
N GLU A 227 -6.27 -6.82 -2.64
CA GLU A 227 -6.89 -7.77 -1.76
C GLU A 227 -5.79 -8.43 -0.94
N PRO A 228 -5.89 -8.45 0.40
CA PRO A 228 -4.84 -8.98 1.28
C PRO A 228 -4.74 -10.51 1.22
N TYR A 229 -5.39 -11.15 0.27
CA TYR A 229 -5.46 -12.60 0.16
C TYR A 229 -4.62 -13.13 -0.99
N ILE A 230 -3.97 -14.26 -0.75
CA ILE A 230 -3.30 -15.02 -1.81
C ILE A 230 -4.35 -15.64 -2.74
N LYS A 231 -3.94 -15.98 -3.97
CA LYS A 231 -4.82 -16.65 -4.93
C LYS A 231 -5.19 -18.04 -4.44
N ASP A 232 -6.40 -18.48 -4.75
CA ASP A 232 -6.88 -19.82 -4.41
C ASP A 232 -5.92 -20.93 -4.89
N SER A 233 -5.34 -20.77 -6.09
CA SER A 233 -4.36 -21.72 -6.62
C SER A 233 -3.08 -21.83 -5.77
N ASP A 234 -2.61 -20.72 -5.19
CA ASP A 234 -1.44 -20.72 -4.32
C ASP A 234 -1.79 -21.27 -2.94
N TYR A 235 -2.99 -20.94 -2.45
CA TYR A 235 -3.53 -21.54 -1.24
C TYR A 235 -3.67 -23.06 -1.34
N GLU A 236 -4.25 -23.57 -2.43
CA GLU A 236 -4.32 -25.00 -2.71
C GLU A 236 -2.94 -25.65 -2.80
N ASN A 237 -1.98 -24.98 -3.42
CA ASN A 237 -0.61 -25.47 -3.51
C ASN A 237 0.06 -25.56 -2.14
N ILE A 238 -0.12 -24.56 -1.27
CA ILE A 238 0.38 -24.56 0.11
C ILE A 238 -0.22 -25.76 0.86
N ASN A 239 -1.53 -25.95 0.81
CA ASN A 239 -2.21 -27.06 1.46
C ASN A 239 -1.70 -28.41 0.95
N ASN A 240 -1.47 -28.55 -0.36
CA ASN A 240 -0.92 -29.77 -0.94
C ASN A 240 0.50 -30.06 -0.45
N ILE A 241 1.35 -29.05 -0.31
CA ILE A 241 2.71 -29.21 0.23
C ILE A 241 2.65 -29.70 1.67
N ILE A 242 1.79 -29.09 2.50
CA ILE A 242 1.60 -29.47 3.90
C ILE A 242 1.08 -30.91 4.00
N PHE A 243 0.06 -31.24 3.20
CA PHE A 243 -0.50 -32.60 3.17
C PHE A 243 0.51 -33.63 2.73
N MET A 244 1.27 -33.38 1.68
CA MET A 244 2.31 -34.28 1.20
C MET A 244 3.44 -34.46 2.23
N CYS A 245 3.83 -33.37 2.90
CA CYS A 245 4.83 -33.42 3.95
C CYS A 245 4.33 -34.22 5.16
N GLY A 246 3.11 -33.97 5.62
CA GLY A 246 2.47 -34.73 6.70
C GLY A 246 2.36 -36.25 6.35
N THR A 247 1.89 -36.57 5.15
CA THR A 247 1.81 -37.93 4.67
C THR A 247 3.19 -38.62 4.62
N SER A 248 4.24 -37.86 4.27
CA SER A 248 5.62 -38.39 4.27
C SER A 248 6.10 -38.67 5.69
N MET A 249 5.79 -37.79 6.65
CA MET A 249 6.09 -37.99 8.08
C MET A 249 5.36 -39.20 8.63
N GLU A 250 4.09 -39.40 8.28
CA GLU A 250 3.31 -40.58 8.69
C GLU A 250 3.92 -41.89 8.17
N LYS A 251 4.37 -41.90 6.91
CA LYS A 251 5.03 -43.09 6.31
C LYS A 251 6.36 -43.44 7.00
N THR A 252 6.99 -42.45 7.61
CA THR A 252 8.26 -42.58 8.33
C THR A 252 8.12 -42.22 9.80
N ALA A 253 6.98 -42.56 10.39
CA ALA A 253 6.59 -42.19 11.74
C ALA A 253 7.65 -42.50 12.83
N ARG A 254 8.42 -43.58 12.65
CA ARG A 254 9.51 -43.91 13.56
C ARG A 254 10.53 -42.79 13.75
N THR A 255 10.76 -42.00 12.71
CA THR A 255 11.72 -40.90 12.74
C THR A 255 11.15 -39.66 13.47
N TYR A 256 9.83 -39.45 13.36
CA TYR A 256 9.18 -38.19 13.82
C TYR A 256 8.39 -38.39 15.12
N TYR A 257 8.23 -39.61 15.62
CA TYR A 257 7.39 -39.95 16.76
C TYR A 257 7.75 -39.18 18.06
N ASN A 258 9.01 -38.85 18.25
CA ASN A 258 9.49 -38.15 19.44
C ASN A 258 9.65 -36.63 19.25
N ASN A 259 9.36 -36.12 18.05
CA ASN A 259 9.51 -34.72 17.75
C ASN A 259 8.41 -33.91 18.44
N GLN A 260 8.80 -32.75 18.98
CA GLN A 260 7.86 -31.78 19.52
C GLN A 260 7.19 -31.02 18.38
N GLU A 261 6.11 -30.30 18.70
CA GLU A 261 5.34 -29.51 17.73
C GLU A 261 6.23 -28.54 16.94
N GLU A 262 7.17 -27.87 17.62
CA GLU A 262 8.10 -26.92 17.02
C GLU A 262 9.03 -27.57 15.99
N GLU A 263 9.53 -28.79 16.27
CA GLU A 263 10.39 -29.53 15.35
C GLU A 263 9.62 -29.99 14.11
N LEU A 264 8.35 -30.41 14.28
CA LEU A 264 7.48 -30.78 13.17
C LEU A 264 7.13 -29.57 12.31
N ARG A 265 6.88 -28.42 12.94
CA ARG A 265 6.65 -27.15 12.26
C ARG A 265 7.87 -26.73 11.44
N ASP A 266 9.07 -26.85 11.98
CA ASP A 266 10.31 -26.50 11.28
C ASP A 266 10.52 -27.34 10.02
N ILE A 267 10.11 -28.61 10.03
CA ILE A 267 10.13 -29.46 8.84
C ILE A 267 9.14 -28.97 7.79
N LEU A 268 7.92 -28.58 8.22
CA LEU A 268 6.93 -27.99 7.32
C LEU A 268 7.42 -26.66 6.74
N LEU A 269 8.03 -25.82 7.56
CA LEU A 269 8.64 -24.57 7.12
C LEU A 269 9.76 -24.80 6.10
N ALA A 270 10.62 -25.80 6.32
CA ALA A 270 11.65 -26.15 5.37
C ALA A 270 11.05 -26.59 4.02
N ALA A 271 9.98 -27.39 4.03
CA ALA A 271 9.27 -27.81 2.83
C ALA A 271 8.62 -26.62 2.12
N LEU A 272 7.95 -25.72 2.84
CA LEU A 272 7.32 -24.53 2.30
C LEU A 272 8.34 -23.54 1.71
N ASN A 273 9.48 -23.34 2.39
CA ASN A 273 10.55 -22.46 1.91
C ASN A 273 11.27 -22.98 0.67
N THR A 274 11.05 -24.23 0.26
CA THR A 274 11.49 -24.70 -1.06
C THR A 274 10.65 -24.16 -2.21
N HIS A 275 9.44 -23.70 -1.94
CA HIS A 275 8.46 -23.21 -2.91
C HIS A 275 8.14 -21.72 -2.73
N TYR A 276 8.14 -21.23 -1.49
CA TYR A 276 7.82 -19.83 -1.11
C TYR A 276 8.98 -19.26 -0.30
N GLU A 277 9.56 -18.14 -0.72
CA GLU A 277 10.82 -17.60 -0.15
C GLU A 277 10.68 -17.02 1.27
N SER A 278 9.47 -16.89 1.81
CA SER A 278 9.22 -16.16 3.06
C SER A 278 8.21 -16.86 3.97
N ALA A 279 8.29 -18.18 4.09
CA ALA A 279 7.55 -18.89 5.12
C ALA A 279 8.30 -18.75 6.47
N THR A 280 7.61 -18.19 7.47
CA THR A 280 8.14 -17.98 8.83
C THR A 280 7.24 -18.61 9.87
N GLY A 281 7.83 -19.14 10.95
CA GLY A 281 7.09 -19.68 12.10
C GLY A 281 6.90 -18.64 13.19
N GLU A 282 5.88 -18.86 14.03
CA GLU A 282 5.64 -18.09 15.26
C GLU A 282 5.61 -16.55 15.11
N THR A 283 4.79 -16.05 14.22
CA THR A 283 4.64 -14.59 14.07
C THR A 283 3.59 -14.05 15.04
N PHE A 284 4.00 -13.11 15.90
CA PHE A 284 3.08 -12.43 16.79
C PHE A 284 2.46 -11.22 16.10
N ARG A 285 1.12 -11.16 16.06
CA ARG A 285 0.38 -9.98 15.61
C ARG A 285 -0.61 -9.52 16.70
N GLN A 286 -1.16 -8.32 16.55
CA GLN A 286 -2.08 -7.71 17.53
C GLN A 286 -3.30 -8.57 17.89
N ILE A 287 -3.65 -9.57 17.07
CA ILE A 287 -4.86 -10.40 17.22
C ILE A 287 -4.52 -11.84 17.68
N GLY A 288 -3.23 -12.24 17.70
CA GLY A 288 -2.86 -13.59 18.14
C GLY A 288 -1.49 -14.05 17.63
N LYS A 289 -1.16 -15.29 18.00
CA LYS A 289 0.02 -16.04 17.53
C LYS A 289 -0.40 -16.89 16.34
N THR A 290 0.37 -16.85 15.27
CA THR A 290 0.17 -17.66 14.06
C THR A 290 1.29 -18.69 13.99
N ASP A 291 0.96 -19.96 13.74
CA ASP A 291 1.95 -21.03 13.71
C ASP A 291 2.84 -20.95 12.46
N ILE A 292 2.27 -20.67 11.30
CA ILE A 292 3.00 -20.46 10.06
C ILE A 292 2.43 -19.26 9.31
N GLN A 293 3.31 -18.33 8.92
CA GLN A 293 2.99 -17.21 8.05
C GLN A 293 3.78 -17.37 6.75
N ILE A 294 3.09 -17.21 5.62
CA ILE A 294 3.72 -17.18 4.29
C ILE A 294 3.44 -15.82 3.70
N GLU A 295 4.48 -15.08 3.34
CA GLU A 295 4.37 -13.83 2.60
C GLU A 295 4.76 -14.08 1.14
N PHE A 296 3.87 -13.78 0.24
CA PHE A 296 4.06 -13.96 -1.18
C PHE A 296 3.45 -12.77 -1.94
N GLU A 297 4.27 -12.06 -2.73
CA GLU A 297 3.84 -10.90 -3.51
C GLU A 297 3.09 -9.81 -2.70
N ASN A 298 3.59 -9.47 -1.51
CA ASN A 298 2.98 -8.54 -0.54
C ASN A 298 1.61 -8.99 -0.01
N LYS A 299 1.28 -10.26 -0.14
CA LYS A 299 0.08 -10.89 0.40
C LYS A 299 0.51 -11.93 1.43
N ALA A 300 -0.31 -12.15 2.44
CA ALA A 300 -0.01 -13.10 3.49
C ALA A 300 -1.06 -14.21 3.58
N ALA A 301 -0.60 -15.46 3.73
CA ALA A 301 -1.40 -16.57 4.16
C ALA A 301 -1.00 -16.97 5.58
N PHE A 302 -1.96 -17.29 6.40
CA PHE A 302 -1.79 -17.74 7.78
C PHE A 302 -2.32 -19.16 7.91
N ILE A 303 -1.56 -20.00 8.56
CA ILE A 303 -1.89 -21.40 8.86
C ILE A 303 -1.69 -21.64 10.34
#